data_1fc5a9373e0dad730ff2a7e00c079e7a
#
_entry.id   1fc5a9373e0dad730ff2a7e00c079e7a
#
_cell.length_a   1.000
_cell.length_b   1.000
_cell.length_c   1.000
_cell.angle_alpha   90.00
_cell.angle_beta   90.00
_cell.angle_gamma   90.00
#
_symmetry.space_group_name_H-M   'P 1'
#
loop_
_entity.id
_entity.type
_entity.pdbx_description
1 polymer ?
#
loop_
_entity_poly.entity_id
_entity_poly.type
_entity_poly.pdbx_seq_one_letter_code
_entity_poly.pdbx_strand_id
1 'polypeptide(L)'
;SGVSNRLLLLLNSSTGEFDATPVLIKESDLESVVNQYVAQTNNPITIEDAQEKINNRTLKITYKNDDPIDRYEIFRTTTKPNSYADFALAEAPYQTVSGRITIDKRASGAHLIDDVRPNTKYYYCVRAIDVHNNFSNPTHVFEAELVDNEGQIYLILKTIYFEEKLESSQTKAGRRYIYIEPSLRNVAYNA
;
A
#
# COMPACT_ATOMS: atom_id res chain seq x y z
N SER A 1 0.98 -18.87 -28.21
CA SER A 1 0.47 -17.54 -27.84
C SER A 1 0.42 -17.47 -26.33
N GLY A 2 1.46 -16.86 -25.72
CA GLY A 2 1.51 -16.74 -24.27
C GLY A 2 0.66 -15.55 -23.83
N VAL A 3 -0.50 -15.82 -23.27
CA VAL A 3 -1.24 -14.83 -22.53
C VAL A 3 -0.48 -14.58 -21.23
N SER A 4 -0.09 -13.32 -20.98
CA SER A 4 0.63 -12.97 -19.78
C SER A 4 -0.35 -12.83 -18.62
N ASN A 5 -0.31 -13.77 -17.68
CA ASN A 5 -1.09 -13.75 -16.44
C ASN A 5 -0.36 -12.90 -15.39
N ARG A 6 -0.03 -11.66 -15.73
CA ARG A 6 0.77 -10.77 -14.89
C ARG A 6 0.07 -9.46 -14.62
N LEU A 7 0.17 -9.01 -13.39
CA LEU A 7 -0.19 -7.66 -12.98
C LEU A 7 1.08 -6.85 -12.76
N LEU A 8 1.12 -5.66 -13.35
CA LEU A 8 2.16 -4.67 -13.06
C LEU A 8 1.60 -3.66 -12.06
N LEU A 9 2.22 -3.60 -10.89
CA LEU A 9 1.96 -2.59 -9.87
C LEU A 9 3.03 -1.52 -9.98
N LEU A 10 2.63 -0.28 -10.23
CA LEU A 10 3.51 0.88 -10.18
C LEU A 10 3.28 1.61 -8.87
N LEU A 11 4.35 1.81 -8.12
CA LEU A 11 4.34 2.39 -6.79
C LEU A 11 5.05 3.74 -6.81
N ASN A 12 4.45 4.71 -6.16
CA ASN A 12 5.06 6.04 -6.02
C ASN A 12 4.70 6.61 -4.64
N SER A 13 5.56 7.47 -4.12
CA SER A 13 5.28 8.17 -2.87
C SER A 13 4.14 9.18 -3.06
N SER A 14 3.29 9.28 -2.04
CA SER A 14 2.34 10.39 -1.95
C SER A 14 3.06 11.68 -1.61
N THR A 15 2.55 12.80 -2.08
CA THR A 15 2.98 14.13 -1.66
C THR A 15 1.93 14.72 -0.74
N GLY A 16 2.27 14.94 0.53
CA GLY A 16 1.35 15.55 1.46
C GLY A 16 1.75 15.33 2.92
N GLU A 17 1.06 16.04 3.78
CA GLU A 17 1.16 15.90 5.23
C GLU A 17 -0.26 15.72 5.78
N PHE A 18 -0.45 14.72 6.65
CA PHE A 18 -1.75 14.46 7.26
C PHE A 18 -1.60 13.71 8.58
N ASP A 19 -2.54 13.95 9.49
CA ASP A 19 -2.61 13.24 10.76
C ASP A 19 -3.56 12.06 10.65
N ALA A 20 -3.10 10.89 11.06
CA ALA A 20 -3.95 9.70 11.10
C ALA A 20 -3.53 8.72 12.19
N THR A 21 -4.45 7.84 12.56
CA THR A 21 -4.14 6.67 13.38
C THR A 21 -3.51 5.61 12.49
N PRO A 22 -2.41 4.99 12.92
CA PRO A 22 -1.84 3.84 12.23
C PRO A 22 -2.85 2.67 12.17
N VAL A 23 -3.04 2.05 11.00
CA VAL A 23 -4.08 1.01 10.80
C VAL A 23 -3.53 -0.37 10.39
N LEU A 24 -2.36 -0.45 9.81
CA LEU A 24 -1.67 -1.69 9.46
C LEU A 24 -0.37 -1.80 10.24
N ILE A 25 -0.45 -2.37 11.43
CA ILE A 25 0.67 -2.47 12.35
C ILE A 25 0.91 -3.93 12.68
N LYS A 26 2.14 -4.39 12.44
CA LYS A 26 2.64 -5.66 12.92
C LYS A 26 3.22 -5.48 14.32
N GLU A 27 3.35 -6.54 15.08
CA GLU A 27 3.99 -6.49 16.41
C GLU A 27 5.40 -5.91 16.33
N SER A 28 6.15 -6.25 15.27
CA SER A 28 7.48 -5.70 15.00
C SER A 28 7.52 -4.20 14.72
N ASP A 29 6.39 -3.58 14.43
CA ASP A 29 6.31 -2.16 14.07
C ASP A 29 6.07 -1.25 15.29
N LEU A 30 5.64 -1.82 16.41
CA LEU A 30 5.22 -1.05 17.60
C LEU A 30 6.30 -0.13 18.12
N GLU A 31 7.54 -0.59 18.15
CA GLU A 31 8.68 0.23 18.58
C GLU A 31 8.87 1.45 17.66
N SER A 32 8.74 1.26 16.35
CA SER A 32 8.83 2.35 15.37
C SER A 32 7.69 3.35 15.55
N VAL A 33 6.46 2.90 15.81
CA VAL A 33 5.31 3.77 16.12
C VAL A 33 5.58 4.61 17.35
N VAL A 34 6.06 3.99 18.43
CA VAL A 34 6.40 4.70 19.68
C VAL A 34 7.45 5.77 19.42
N ASN A 35 8.53 5.40 18.73
CA ASN A 35 9.63 6.34 18.42
C ASN A 35 9.13 7.51 17.58
N GLN A 36 8.32 7.25 16.54
CA GLN A 36 7.76 8.28 15.69
C GLN A 36 6.81 9.21 16.48
N TYR A 37 5.94 8.63 17.32
CA TYR A 37 5.04 9.42 18.17
C TYR A 37 5.80 10.30 19.15
N VAL A 38 6.79 9.76 19.86
CA VAL A 38 7.62 10.50 20.81
C VAL A 38 8.38 11.60 20.13
N ALA A 39 8.97 11.35 18.95
CA ALA A 39 9.69 12.36 18.18
C ALA A 39 8.81 13.54 17.77
N GLN A 40 7.53 13.28 17.45
CA GLN A 40 6.59 14.31 17.03
C GLN A 40 5.95 15.09 18.20
N THR A 41 5.72 14.42 19.33
CA THR A 41 4.93 15.01 20.43
C THR A 41 5.77 15.41 21.65
N ASN A 42 7.00 14.94 21.75
CA ASN A 42 7.85 14.98 22.95
C ASN A 42 7.20 14.32 24.19
N ASN A 43 6.18 13.47 23.99
CA ASN A 43 5.51 12.76 25.06
C ASN A 43 5.96 11.30 25.08
N PRO A 44 6.74 10.85 26.06
CA PRO A 44 7.12 9.47 26.15
C PRO A 44 5.89 8.60 26.45
N ILE A 45 5.78 7.49 25.76
CA ILE A 45 4.77 6.45 25.98
C ILE A 45 5.42 5.08 25.96
N THR A 46 4.81 4.10 26.64
CA THR A 46 5.24 2.70 26.55
C THR A 46 4.65 2.03 25.30
N ILE A 47 5.15 0.85 24.96
CA ILE A 47 4.60 0.04 23.86
C ILE A 47 3.15 -0.36 24.17
N GLU A 48 2.86 -0.72 25.42
CA GLU A 48 1.54 -1.09 25.88
C GLU A 48 0.55 0.07 25.77
N ASP A 49 0.96 1.28 26.20
CA ASP A 49 0.15 2.50 26.06
C ASP A 49 -0.10 2.84 24.59
N ALA A 50 0.91 2.67 23.73
CA ALA A 50 0.78 2.90 22.29
C ALA A 50 -0.23 1.93 21.69
N GLN A 51 -0.15 0.64 22.03
CA GLN A 51 -1.07 -0.39 21.56
C GLN A 51 -2.50 -0.13 22.02
N GLU A 52 -2.71 0.27 23.27
CA GLU A 52 -4.01 0.67 23.77
C GLU A 52 -4.58 1.88 23.01
N LYS A 53 -3.76 2.91 22.80
CA LYS A 53 -4.16 4.11 22.07
C LYS A 53 -4.47 3.83 20.60
N ILE A 54 -3.75 2.89 19.97
CA ILE A 54 -4.04 2.44 18.61
C ILE A 54 -5.39 1.73 18.56
N ASN A 55 -5.62 0.79 19.46
CA ASN A 55 -6.89 0.04 19.55
C ASN A 55 -8.08 0.98 19.79
N ASN A 56 -7.89 2.00 20.62
CA ASN A 56 -8.89 3.03 20.92
C ASN A 56 -8.92 4.17 19.88
N ARG A 57 -8.07 4.11 18.84
CA ARG A 57 -7.96 5.12 17.77
C ARG A 57 -7.66 6.54 18.28
N THR A 58 -6.98 6.65 19.40
CA THR A 58 -6.59 7.93 20.00
C THR A 58 -5.17 8.34 19.71
N LEU A 59 -4.31 7.39 19.27
CA LEU A 59 -2.97 7.70 18.84
C LEU A 59 -3.01 8.27 17.43
N LYS A 60 -2.52 9.50 17.25
CA LYS A 60 -2.36 10.14 15.94
C LYS A 60 -0.89 10.39 15.67
N ILE A 61 -0.48 10.12 14.45
CA ILE A 61 0.85 10.39 13.92
C ILE A 61 0.70 11.28 12.70
N THR A 62 1.56 12.27 12.59
CA THR A 62 1.68 13.09 11.40
C THR A 62 2.53 12.34 10.38
N TYR A 63 1.93 11.98 9.26
CA TYR A 63 2.62 11.37 8.13
C TYR A 63 3.07 12.47 7.17
N LYS A 64 4.35 12.46 6.82
CA LYS A 64 4.99 13.41 5.91
C LYS A 64 5.73 12.66 4.82
N ASN A 65 5.91 13.31 3.69
CA ASN A 65 6.78 12.83 2.62
C ASN A 65 7.99 13.76 2.47
N ASP A 66 8.72 13.94 3.55
CA ASP A 66 9.93 14.76 3.65
C ASP A 66 11.22 13.92 3.47
N ASP A 67 11.13 12.61 3.73
CA ASP A 67 12.23 11.67 3.61
C ASP A 67 12.09 10.75 2.37
N PRO A 68 13.23 10.31 1.79
CA PRO A 68 13.23 9.35 0.70
C PRO A 68 12.64 8.00 1.13
N ILE A 69 11.84 7.40 0.26
CA ILE A 69 11.36 6.03 0.48
C ILE A 69 12.50 5.04 0.27
N ASP A 70 12.74 4.20 1.28
CA ASP A 70 13.69 3.10 1.21
C ASP A 70 13.06 1.88 0.50
N ARG A 71 11.86 1.52 0.91
CA ARG A 71 11.16 0.34 0.38
C ARG A 71 9.65 0.46 0.48
N TYR A 72 8.99 -0.35 -0.34
CA TYR A 72 7.55 -0.59 -0.29
C TYR A 72 7.29 -2.01 0.19
N GLU A 73 6.39 -2.17 1.13
CA GLU A 73 5.85 -3.46 1.52
C GLU A 73 4.48 -3.66 0.87
N ILE A 74 4.37 -4.71 0.07
CA ILE A 74 3.15 -5.08 -0.63
C ILE A 74 2.54 -6.28 0.08
N PHE A 75 1.31 -6.14 0.50
CA PHE A 75 0.53 -7.19 1.12
C PHE A 75 -0.47 -7.73 0.10
N ARG A 76 -0.59 -9.06 0.03
CA ARG A 76 -1.50 -9.74 -0.88
C ARG A 76 -2.18 -10.89 -0.19
N THR A 77 -3.50 -11.02 -0.41
CA THR A 77 -4.29 -12.18 -0.02
C THR A 77 -5.27 -12.54 -1.12
N THR A 78 -5.74 -13.79 -1.14
CA THR A 78 -6.84 -14.25 -2.00
C THR A 78 -8.17 -14.31 -1.24
N THR A 79 -8.13 -14.19 0.09
CA THR A 79 -9.32 -14.11 0.92
C THR A 79 -9.72 -12.64 1.04
N LYS A 80 -11.02 -12.34 0.85
CA LYS A 80 -11.51 -10.97 1.00
C LYS A 80 -11.26 -10.47 2.42
N PRO A 81 -10.48 -9.41 2.61
CA PRO A 81 -10.20 -8.87 3.92
C PRO A 81 -11.40 -8.06 4.44
N ASN A 82 -11.61 -8.08 5.75
CA ASN A 82 -12.62 -7.28 6.43
C ASN A 82 -12.02 -5.99 7.04
N SER A 83 -10.70 -6.00 7.28
CA SER A 83 -9.96 -4.89 7.87
C SER A 83 -8.49 -4.94 7.46
N TYR A 84 -7.74 -3.89 7.77
CA TYR A 84 -6.28 -3.89 7.61
C TYR A 84 -5.57 -4.88 8.55
N ALA A 85 -6.19 -5.24 9.68
CA ALA A 85 -5.64 -6.22 10.61
C ALA A 85 -5.46 -7.60 9.95
N ASP A 86 -6.31 -7.94 8.98
CA ASP A 86 -6.20 -9.21 8.26
C ASP A 86 -4.88 -9.34 7.48
N PHE A 87 -4.30 -8.22 7.07
CA PHE A 87 -2.96 -8.18 6.46
C PHE A 87 -1.83 -8.15 7.50
N ALA A 88 -2.08 -7.60 8.70
CA ALA A 88 -1.10 -7.52 9.77
C ALA A 88 -0.84 -8.89 10.41
N LEU A 89 -1.78 -9.82 10.33
CA LEU A 89 -1.63 -11.21 10.80
C LEU A 89 -0.61 -12.02 9.99
N ALA A 90 -0.27 -11.57 8.77
CA ALA A 90 0.81 -12.16 8.01
C ALA A 90 2.17 -11.83 8.66
N GLU A 91 3.01 -12.83 8.91
CA GLU A 91 4.33 -12.64 9.51
C GLU A 91 5.22 -11.70 8.69
N ALA A 92 5.02 -11.69 7.37
CA ALA A 92 5.78 -10.86 6.45
C ALA A 92 4.88 -10.32 5.32
N PRO A 93 5.24 -9.18 4.70
CA PRO A 93 4.59 -8.74 3.48
C PRO A 93 4.82 -9.76 2.35
N TYR A 94 3.87 -9.85 1.41
CA TYR A 94 3.99 -10.72 0.24
C TYR A 94 5.27 -10.45 -0.55
N GLN A 95 5.58 -9.17 -0.75
CA GLN A 95 6.80 -8.70 -1.42
C GLN A 95 7.29 -7.40 -0.78
N THR A 96 8.60 -7.23 -0.79
CA THR A 96 9.26 -5.97 -0.46
C THR A 96 10.06 -5.50 -1.66
N VAL A 97 9.82 -4.27 -2.09
CA VAL A 97 10.45 -3.69 -3.28
C VAL A 97 11.17 -2.41 -2.89
N SER A 98 12.44 -2.28 -3.32
CA SER A 98 13.22 -1.07 -3.08
C SER A 98 12.53 0.17 -3.70
N GLY A 99 12.43 1.23 -2.91
CA GLY A 99 11.86 2.50 -3.34
C GLY A 99 12.78 3.34 -4.21
N ARG A 100 14.01 2.90 -4.43
CA ARG A 100 15.01 3.63 -5.21
C ARG A 100 15.01 3.18 -6.67
N ILE A 101 14.18 3.78 -7.49
CA ILE A 101 14.46 3.80 -8.95
C ILE A 101 15.38 4.99 -9.19
N THR A 102 16.64 4.71 -9.48
CA THR A 102 17.72 5.69 -9.66
C THR A 102 17.64 6.34 -11.04
N ILE A 103 16.63 7.11 -11.35
CA ILE A 103 16.62 7.93 -12.58
C ILE A 103 16.65 9.42 -12.24
N ASP A 104 16.15 9.82 -11.09
CA ASP A 104 16.26 11.19 -10.60
C ASP A 104 16.17 11.18 -9.07
N LYS A 105 17.04 11.93 -8.39
CA LYS A 105 17.11 12.04 -6.91
C LYS A 105 15.82 12.55 -6.25
N ARG A 106 14.78 12.81 -7.04
CA ARG A 106 13.50 13.38 -6.59
C ARG A 106 12.29 12.44 -6.74
N ALA A 107 12.47 11.25 -7.30
CA ALA A 107 11.37 10.32 -7.52
C ALA A 107 11.65 8.98 -6.82
N SER A 108 10.86 8.68 -5.80
CA SER A 108 10.85 7.38 -5.12
C SER A 108 9.76 6.50 -5.73
N GLY A 109 10.04 5.92 -6.89
CA GLY A 109 9.13 4.99 -7.55
C GLY A 109 9.65 3.57 -7.50
N ALA A 110 8.76 2.61 -7.53
CA ALA A 110 9.08 1.20 -7.64
C ALA A 110 8.04 0.48 -8.49
N HIS A 111 8.34 -0.73 -8.92
CA HIS A 111 7.37 -1.57 -9.60
C HIS A 111 7.47 -3.01 -9.11
N LEU A 112 6.34 -3.70 -9.15
CA LEU A 112 6.25 -5.14 -8.93
C LEU A 112 5.49 -5.76 -10.10
N ILE A 113 6.03 -6.83 -10.66
CA ILE A 113 5.32 -7.71 -11.57
C ILE A 113 4.89 -8.93 -10.77
N ASP A 114 3.60 -9.14 -10.65
CA ASP A 114 3.01 -10.25 -9.92
C ASP A 114 2.36 -11.25 -10.88
N ASP A 115 2.73 -12.52 -10.77
CA ASP A 115 2.12 -13.59 -11.52
C ASP A 115 0.82 -14.01 -10.81
N VAL A 116 -0.31 -13.88 -11.51
CA VAL A 116 -1.64 -14.14 -10.95
C VAL A 116 -2.35 -15.21 -11.75
N ARG A 117 -3.26 -15.94 -11.09
CA ARG A 117 -4.11 -16.94 -11.77
C ARG A 117 -5.35 -16.25 -12.31
N PRO A 118 -5.73 -16.50 -13.57
CA PRO A 118 -7.02 -16.05 -14.10
C PRO A 118 -8.19 -16.54 -13.23
N ASN A 119 -9.27 -15.78 -13.23
CA ASN A 119 -10.49 -16.06 -12.50
C ASN A 119 -10.28 -16.24 -10.99
N THR A 120 -9.25 -15.58 -10.45
CA THR A 120 -8.94 -15.55 -9.02
C THR A 120 -8.83 -14.10 -8.57
N LYS A 121 -9.51 -13.79 -7.49
CA LYS A 121 -9.45 -12.47 -6.87
C LYS A 121 -8.24 -12.35 -5.97
N TYR A 122 -7.52 -11.28 -6.13
CA TYR A 122 -6.40 -10.89 -5.28
C TYR A 122 -6.69 -9.54 -4.64
N TYR A 123 -6.31 -9.40 -3.39
CA TYR A 123 -6.49 -8.18 -2.61
C TYR A 123 -5.12 -7.65 -2.24
N TYR A 124 -4.83 -6.43 -2.66
CA TYR A 124 -3.54 -5.79 -2.45
C TYR A 124 -3.70 -4.55 -1.59
N CYS A 125 -2.78 -4.33 -0.68
CA CYS A 125 -2.49 -3.02 -0.10
C CYS A 125 -0.99 -2.82 0.01
N VAL A 126 -0.56 -1.58 0.05
CA VAL A 126 0.86 -1.21 0.02
C VAL A 126 1.11 -0.15 1.07
N ARG A 127 2.23 -0.27 1.79
CA ARG A 127 2.76 0.82 2.62
C ARG A 127 4.19 1.13 2.22
N ALA A 128 4.59 2.38 2.39
CA ALA A 128 5.96 2.83 2.19
C ALA A 128 6.71 2.84 3.51
N ILE A 129 8.02 2.63 3.45
CA ILE A 129 8.92 2.74 4.57
C ILE A 129 10.07 3.65 4.13
N ASP A 130 10.36 4.68 4.94
CA ASP A 130 11.42 5.63 4.66
C ASP A 130 12.80 5.11 5.11
N VAL A 131 13.83 5.91 4.88
CA VAL A 131 15.21 5.58 5.27
C VAL A 131 15.44 5.54 6.78
N HIS A 132 14.52 6.07 7.57
CA HIS A 132 14.54 6.07 9.04
C HIS A 132 13.70 4.94 9.64
N ASN A 133 13.13 4.05 8.80
CA ASN A 133 12.20 2.99 9.16
C ASN A 133 10.84 3.47 9.69
N ASN A 134 10.45 4.71 9.41
CA ASN A 134 9.08 5.12 9.61
C ASN A 134 8.22 4.58 8.47
N PHE A 135 7.03 4.09 8.79
CA PHE A 135 6.12 3.56 7.78
C PHE A 135 4.90 4.45 7.58
N SER A 136 4.42 4.48 6.36
CA SER A 136 3.18 5.16 6.01
C SER A 136 1.96 4.33 6.42
N ASN A 137 0.81 4.99 6.55
CA ASN A 137 -0.44 4.25 6.47
C ASN A 137 -0.57 3.56 5.10
N PRO A 138 -1.23 2.40 5.04
CA PRO A 138 -1.37 1.66 3.80
C PRO A 138 -2.28 2.40 2.82
N THR A 139 -2.15 2.04 1.55
CA THR A 139 -3.13 2.41 0.52
C THR A 139 -4.50 1.81 0.83
N HIS A 140 -5.54 2.26 0.13
CA HIS A 140 -6.78 1.48 0.07
C HIS A 140 -6.50 0.06 -0.42
N VAL A 141 -7.40 -0.86 -0.10
CA VAL A 141 -7.31 -2.23 -0.60
C VAL A 141 -7.84 -2.27 -2.01
N PHE A 142 -7.06 -2.85 -2.92
CA PHE A 142 -7.43 -3.07 -4.31
C PHE A 142 -7.78 -4.54 -4.54
N GLU A 143 -9.02 -4.80 -4.92
CA GLU A 143 -9.43 -6.10 -5.46
C GLU A 143 -9.09 -6.12 -6.95
N ALA A 144 -8.24 -7.05 -7.36
CA ALA A 144 -7.84 -7.26 -8.75
C ALA A 144 -8.17 -8.69 -9.18
N GLU A 145 -8.79 -8.85 -10.34
CA GLU A 145 -9.11 -10.13 -10.94
C GLU A 145 -8.82 -10.08 -12.44
N LEU A 146 -7.97 -10.98 -12.93
CA LEU A 146 -7.84 -11.24 -14.36
C LEU A 146 -8.91 -12.24 -14.76
N VAL A 147 -9.91 -11.78 -15.49
CA VAL A 147 -10.97 -12.66 -16.00
C VAL A 147 -10.56 -13.20 -17.37
N ASP A 148 -10.50 -14.51 -17.47
CA ASP A 148 -10.40 -15.22 -18.75
C ASP A 148 -11.78 -15.71 -19.15
N ASN A 149 -12.30 -15.11 -20.22
CA ASN A 149 -13.56 -15.50 -20.84
C ASN A 149 -13.31 -15.97 -22.27
N GLU A 150 -13.22 -17.28 -22.46
CA GLU A 150 -13.01 -17.91 -23.78
C GLU A 150 -11.77 -17.37 -24.53
N GLY A 151 -10.69 -17.11 -23.80
CA GLY A 151 -9.43 -16.60 -24.35
C GLY A 151 -9.35 -15.07 -24.45
N GLN A 152 -10.38 -14.37 -24.04
CA GLN A 152 -10.33 -12.91 -23.84
C GLN A 152 -9.99 -12.63 -22.38
N ILE A 153 -8.86 -11.96 -22.17
CA ILE A 153 -8.42 -11.59 -20.82
C ILE A 153 -8.62 -10.10 -20.60
N TYR A 154 -9.30 -9.79 -19.50
CA TYR A 154 -9.47 -8.41 -19.04
C TYR A 154 -9.28 -8.30 -17.53
N LEU A 155 -8.86 -7.13 -17.07
CA LEU A 155 -8.67 -6.84 -15.67
C LEU A 155 -9.93 -6.18 -15.10
N ILE A 156 -10.44 -6.77 -14.01
CA ILE A 156 -11.38 -6.10 -13.12
C ILE A 156 -10.62 -5.56 -11.92
N LEU A 157 -10.71 -4.26 -11.70
CA LEU A 157 -10.10 -3.59 -10.57
C LEU A 157 -11.17 -2.84 -9.77
N LYS A 158 -11.22 -3.09 -8.46
CA LYS A 158 -12.10 -2.41 -7.53
C LYS A 158 -11.33 -1.91 -6.32
N THR A 159 -11.74 -0.79 -5.76
CA THR A 159 -11.22 -0.30 -4.48
C THR A 159 -12.19 -0.70 -3.38
N ILE A 160 -11.65 -1.30 -2.32
CA ILE A 160 -12.40 -1.62 -1.11
C ILE A 160 -12.08 -0.54 -0.08
N TYR A 161 -13.12 0.06 0.44
CA TYR A 161 -13.05 1.00 1.55
C TYR A 161 -13.54 0.27 2.79
N PHE A 162 -12.71 0.19 3.81
CA PHE A 162 -13.20 -0.18 5.12
C PHE A 162 -13.89 1.05 5.71
N GLU A 163 -14.99 0.85 6.44
CA GLU A 163 -15.76 1.94 7.09
C GLU A 163 -14.98 2.69 8.19
N GLU A 164 -13.70 2.40 8.33
CA GLU A 164 -12.80 3.21 9.09
C GLU A 164 -12.79 4.60 8.45
N LYS A 165 -13.50 5.54 9.05
CA LYS A 165 -13.39 6.96 8.70
C LYS A 165 -11.93 7.38 8.88
N LEU A 166 -11.13 7.22 7.85
CA LEU A 166 -9.94 8.01 7.68
C LEU A 166 -10.47 9.44 7.58
N GLU A 167 -10.35 10.21 8.68
CA GLU A 167 -10.73 11.61 8.66
C GLU A 167 -10.04 12.23 7.44
N SER A 168 -10.82 12.65 6.47
CA SER A 168 -10.30 13.26 5.26
C SER A 168 -9.65 14.57 5.66
N SER A 169 -8.35 14.56 5.84
CA SER A 169 -7.58 15.79 5.82
C SER A 169 -7.80 16.44 4.45
N GLN A 170 -7.92 17.76 4.43
CA GLN A 170 -8.05 18.50 3.17
C GLN A 170 -6.81 18.25 2.32
N THR A 171 -6.85 17.23 1.51
CA THR A 171 -5.79 16.92 0.56
C THR A 171 -5.85 17.94 -0.56
N LYS A 172 -4.80 18.75 -0.69
CA LYS A 172 -4.46 19.33 -1.99
C LYS A 172 -4.44 18.19 -3.00
N ALA A 173 -5.16 18.36 -4.11
CA ALA A 173 -5.34 17.35 -5.13
C ALA A 173 -4.03 16.68 -5.52
N GLY A 174 -3.67 15.59 -4.83
CA GLY A 174 -2.58 14.71 -5.21
C GLY A 174 -3.04 13.81 -6.33
N ARG A 175 -2.27 13.72 -7.39
CA ARG A 175 -2.55 12.77 -8.46
C ARG A 175 -2.56 11.36 -7.88
N ARG A 176 -3.61 10.58 -8.17
CA ARG A 176 -3.66 9.16 -7.81
C ARG A 176 -2.59 8.40 -8.59
N TYR A 177 -1.63 7.80 -7.90
CA TYR A 177 -0.45 7.18 -8.51
C TYR A 177 -0.46 5.65 -8.42
N ILE A 178 -1.59 5.02 -8.71
CA ILE A 178 -1.57 3.64 -9.16
C ILE A 178 -2.01 3.65 -10.62
N TYR A 179 -1.04 3.47 -11.51
CA TYR A 179 -1.28 3.24 -12.91
C TYR A 179 -1.11 1.74 -13.15
N ILE A 180 -2.20 1.06 -13.48
CA ILE A 180 -2.19 -0.33 -13.90
C ILE A 180 -2.35 -0.31 -15.40
N GLU A 181 -1.27 -0.60 -16.10
CA GLU A 181 -1.28 -0.74 -17.54
C GLU A 181 -1.58 -2.20 -17.89
N PRO A 182 -2.77 -2.54 -18.41
CA PRO A 182 -2.99 -3.84 -18.97
C PRO A 182 -2.06 -4.01 -20.16
N SER A 183 -1.29 -5.09 -20.21
CA SER A 183 -0.42 -5.40 -21.34
C SER A 183 -1.27 -5.78 -22.56
N LEU A 184 -1.90 -4.79 -23.19
CA LEU A 184 -2.55 -4.91 -24.49
C LEU A 184 -1.51 -4.81 -25.60
N ARG A 185 -0.61 -5.78 -25.67
CA ARG A 185 0.09 -6.03 -26.92
C ARG A 185 -0.77 -7.01 -27.73
N ASN A 186 -1.64 -6.47 -28.52
CA ASN A 186 -2.20 -6.98 -29.78
C ASN A 186 -3.64 -6.49 -29.96
N VAL A 187 -3.81 -5.22 -30.27
CA VAL A 187 -4.95 -4.81 -31.07
C VAL A 187 -4.41 -4.77 -32.51
N ALA A 188 -4.56 -5.88 -33.23
CA ALA A 188 -4.39 -5.86 -34.67
C ALA A 188 -5.67 -5.23 -35.24
N TYR A 189 -5.57 -3.98 -35.69
CA TYR A 189 -6.55 -3.40 -36.58
C TYR A 189 -6.34 -4.03 -37.94
N ASN A 190 -7.25 -4.92 -38.36
CA ASN A 190 -7.42 -5.21 -39.78
C ASN A 190 -8.28 -4.09 -40.40
N ALA A 191 -7.66 -3.31 -41.26
CA ALA A 191 -8.33 -2.38 -42.15
C ALA A 191 -9.01 -3.15 -43.29
#